data_e6c25b015e3c2cc8380a2c838c5e445a
#
_entry.id   e6c25b015e3c2cc8380a2c838c5e445a
#
_cell.length_a   1.000
_cell.length_b   1.000
_cell.length_c   1.000
_cell.angle_alpha   90.00
_cell.angle_beta   90.00
_cell.angle_gamma   90.00
#
_symmetry.space_group_name_H-M   'P 1'
#
loop_
_entity.id
_entity.type
_entity.pdbx_description
1 polymer ?
#
loop_
_entity_poly.entity_id
_entity_poly.type
_entity_poly.pdbx_seq_one_letter_code
_entity_poly.pdbx_strand_id
1 'polypeptide(L)'
;MQPHTRPILLALAALVSLGVAGTRAQSLNATKGTDAPPADLAAPIAAQLAPGNVNVTVTVGGVVLDLWWVKTIALAKSPAAAPAWSDVADGTLVGAIRVSAPWSDIRGYMVKPGVYTLRYALQPANGDHLGVSPNREFLLMSPAAADTTPDAVGYKGAVDLSKQTVHRAHPSALSLDPPAATGAPLTPVTTDLGLQGVVFAVPATSGILTFGIILHGVIQN
;
A
#
# COMPACT_ATOMS: atom_id res chain seq x y z
N MET A 1 -52.53 -8.29 -68.35
CA MET A 1 -52.58 -7.53 -67.09
C MET A 1 -51.85 -8.33 -66.05
N GLN A 2 -50.60 -7.98 -65.73
CA GLN A 2 -49.83 -8.61 -64.69
C GLN A 2 -49.59 -7.57 -63.53
N PRO A 3 -49.79 -7.92 -62.28
CA PRO A 3 -49.50 -7.00 -61.18
C PRO A 3 -48.00 -7.07 -60.79
N HIS A 4 -47.37 -5.90 -60.76
CA HIS A 4 -46.01 -5.72 -60.29
C HIS A 4 -46.01 -5.70 -58.76
N THR A 5 -45.47 -6.74 -58.13
CA THR A 5 -45.12 -6.75 -56.68
C THR A 5 -43.76 -6.06 -56.45
N ARG A 6 -43.77 -4.99 -55.69
CA ARG A 6 -42.57 -4.30 -55.22
C ARG A 6 -42.08 -4.97 -53.95
N PRO A 7 -40.78 -5.27 -53.81
CA PRO A 7 -40.23 -5.73 -52.52
C PRO A 7 -40.03 -4.55 -51.58
N ILE A 8 -40.51 -4.69 -50.35
CA ILE A 8 -40.25 -3.78 -49.23
C ILE A 8 -38.88 -4.17 -48.66
N LEU A 9 -37.88 -3.27 -48.79
CA LEU A 9 -36.60 -3.39 -48.07
C LEU A 9 -36.81 -2.95 -46.63
N LEU A 10 -36.75 -3.91 -45.69
CA LEU A 10 -36.58 -3.60 -44.26
C LEU A 10 -35.13 -3.24 -44.02
N ALA A 11 -34.86 -1.97 -43.72
CA ALA A 11 -33.56 -1.51 -43.19
C ALA A 11 -33.47 -1.85 -41.70
N LEU A 12 -32.62 -2.81 -41.38
CA LEU A 12 -32.28 -3.16 -39.97
C LEU A 12 -31.25 -2.15 -39.44
N ALA A 13 -31.71 -1.21 -38.65
CA ALA A 13 -30.81 -0.28 -37.92
C ALA A 13 -30.13 -1.01 -36.76
N ALA A 14 -28.84 -1.33 -36.91
CA ALA A 14 -28.02 -1.84 -35.82
C ALA A 14 -27.67 -0.69 -34.86
N LEU A 15 -28.27 -0.70 -33.66
CA LEU A 15 -27.85 0.16 -32.58
C LEU A 15 -26.48 -0.36 -32.04
N VAL A 16 -25.41 0.34 -32.38
CA VAL A 16 -24.12 0.18 -31.74
C VAL A 16 -24.18 0.91 -30.43
N SER A 17 -24.38 0.19 -29.32
CA SER A 17 -24.20 0.73 -27.98
C SER A 17 -22.70 0.93 -27.73
N LEU A 18 -22.22 2.18 -27.83
CA LEU A 18 -20.92 2.54 -27.28
C LEU A 18 -20.99 2.37 -25.76
N GLY A 19 -20.43 1.29 -25.26
CA GLY A 19 -20.16 1.12 -23.84
C GLY A 19 -19.20 2.23 -23.40
N VAL A 20 -19.72 3.22 -22.65
CA VAL A 20 -18.90 4.18 -21.93
C VAL A 20 -18.11 3.37 -20.89
N ALA A 21 -16.82 3.16 -21.15
CA ALA A 21 -15.91 2.66 -20.13
C ALA A 21 -15.91 3.70 -18.99
N GLY A 22 -16.71 3.44 -17.97
CA GLY A 22 -16.74 4.27 -16.76
C GLY A 22 -15.32 4.32 -16.20
N THR A 23 -14.74 5.51 -16.14
CA THR A 23 -13.55 5.78 -15.34
C THR A 23 -13.87 5.29 -13.94
N ARG A 24 -13.21 4.21 -13.50
CA ARG A 24 -13.33 3.76 -12.11
C ARG A 24 -12.94 4.94 -11.23
N ALA A 25 -13.90 5.46 -10.48
CA ALA A 25 -13.65 6.50 -9.52
C ALA A 25 -12.52 6.04 -8.59
N GLN A 26 -11.58 6.94 -8.31
CA GLN A 26 -10.48 6.69 -7.40
C GLN A 26 -11.05 6.27 -6.04
N SER A 27 -10.65 5.10 -5.56
CA SER A 27 -11.24 4.49 -4.37
C SER A 27 -10.50 4.83 -3.07
N LEU A 28 -9.48 5.71 -3.13
CA LEU A 28 -8.72 6.16 -1.97
C LEU A 28 -8.85 7.67 -1.78
N ASN A 29 -9.04 8.07 -0.52
CA ASN A 29 -8.95 9.46 -0.09
C ASN A 29 -7.99 9.54 1.10
N ALA A 30 -6.98 10.40 1.03
CA ALA A 30 -5.97 10.57 2.06
C ALA A 30 -6.03 11.98 2.65
N THR A 31 -6.10 12.08 3.98
CA THR A 31 -6.14 13.35 4.72
C THR A 31 -5.19 13.30 5.92
N LYS A 32 -4.65 14.45 6.30
CA LYS A 32 -3.90 14.57 7.56
C LYS A 32 -4.86 14.50 8.74
N GLY A 33 -4.51 13.70 9.72
CA GLY A 33 -5.14 13.64 11.03
C GLY A 33 -4.25 14.20 12.14
N THR A 34 -4.79 14.23 13.33
CA THR A 34 -4.11 14.75 14.54
C THR A 34 -4.05 13.72 15.65
N ASP A 35 -4.43 12.47 15.38
CA ASP A 35 -4.47 11.41 16.37
C ASP A 35 -3.05 11.08 16.89
N ALA A 36 -2.94 10.88 18.19
CA ALA A 36 -1.74 10.33 18.78
C ALA A 36 -1.52 8.88 18.33
N PRO A 37 -0.26 8.38 18.37
CA PRO A 37 -0.01 6.95 18.15
C PRO A 37 -0.86 6.07 19.06
N PRO A 38 -1.38 4.93 18.55
CA PRO A 38 -2.24 4.03 19.31
C PRO A 38 -1.58 3.51 20.59
N ALA A 39 -2.37 3.41 21.66
CA ALA A 39 -1.91 2.86 22.94
C ALA A 39 -1.59 1.35 22.91
N ASP A 40 -2.04 0.66 21.86
CA ASP A 40 -1.72 -0.76 21.59
C ASP A 40 -0.24 -0.99 21.25
N LEU A 41 0.46 0.07 20.84
CA LEU A 41 1.88 -0.02 20.52
C LEU A 41 2.74 -0.07 21.79
N ALA A 42 3.79 -0.86 21.77
CA ALA A 42 4.80 -0.82 22.82
C ALA A 42 5.36 0.61 22.96
N ALA A 43 5.54 1.07 24.19
CA ALA A 43 5.96 2.44 24.48
C ALA A 43 7.26 2.86 23.74
N PRO A 44 8.30 2.00 23.60
CA PRO A 44 9.49 2.34 22.81
C PRO A 44 9.20 2.60 21.33
N ILE A 45 8.25 1.87 20.75
CA ILE A 45 7.82 2.06 19.35
C ILE A 45 7.00 3.34 19.22
N ALA A 46 5.98 3.54 20.07
CA ALA A 46 5.16 4.75 20.08
C ALA A 46 6.01 6.02 20.19
N ALA A 47 7.09 5.99 20.99
CA ALA A 47 8.02 7.10 21.15
C ALA A 47 8.79 7.47 19.87
N GLN A 48 8.93 6.56 18.90
CA GLN A 48 9.59 6.84 17.62
C GLN A 48 8.64 7.51 16.63
N LEU A 49 7.32 7.39 16.80
CA LEU A 49 6.35 7.90 15.85
C LEU A 49 6.18 9.43 16.00
N ALA A 50 5.98 10.08 14.85
CA ALA A 50 5.60 11.48 14.81
C ALA A 50 4.17 11.67 15.35
N PRO A 51 3.86 12.82 15.96
CA PRO A 51 2.49 13.15 16.32
C PRO A 51 1.65 13.39 15.03
N GLY A 52 0.39 12.99 15.10
CA GLY A 52 -0.53 13.05 13.97
C GLY A 52 -0.43 11.84 13.04
N ASN A 53 -1.55 11.50 12.45
CA ASN A 53 -1.69 10.38 11.53
C ASN A 53 -1.99 10.88 10.11
N VAL A 54 -1.94 9.97 9.15
CA VAL A 54 -2.59 10.09 7.85
C VAL A 54 -3.75 9.11 7.82
N ASN A 55 -4.96 9.62 7.64
CA ASN A 55 -6.16 8.84 7.46
C ASN A 55 -6.35 8.54 5.98
N VAL A 56 -6.39 7.27 5.62
CA VAL A 56 -6.70 6.83 4.25
C VAL A 56 -8.00 6.05 4.26
N THR A 57 -9.04 6.63 3.66
CA THR A 57 -10.32 5.94 3.46
C THR A 57 -10.28 5.15 2.16
N VAL A 58 -10.49 3.83 2.26
CA VAL A 58 -10.74 2.96 1.12
C VAL A 58 -12.25 2.96 0.87
N THR A 59 -12.69 3.64 -0.18
CA THR A 59 -14.12 3.85 -0.47
C THR A 59 -14.86 2.54 -0.72
N VAL A 60 -14.20 1.57 -1.33
CA VAL A 60 -14.73 0.21 -1.50
C VAL A 60 -14.61 -0.55 -0.19
N GLY A 61 -15.75 -0.80 0.47
CA GLY A 61 -15.80 -1.50 1.75
C GLY A 61 -15.75 -0.59 2.99
N GLY A 62 -15.54 0.72 2.83
CA GLY A 62 -15.57 1.70 3.94
C GLY A 62 -14.46 1.52 4.98
N VAL A 63 -13.34 0.89 4.59
CA VAL A 63 -12.22 0.66 5.50
C VAL A 63 -11.43 1.96 5.68
N VAL A 64 -11.11 2.28 6.92
CA VAL A 64 -10.22 3.38 7.28
C VAL A 64 -8.88 2.80 7.71
N LEU A 65 -7.82 3.30 7.10
CA LEU A 65 -6.43 2.98 7.42
C LEU A 65 -5.77 4.24 7.98
N ASP A 66 -5.44 4.23 9.27
CA ASP A 66 -4.70 5.33 9.88
C ASP A 66 -3.22 4.96 9.95
N LEU A 67 -2.35 5.82 9.42
CA LEU A 67 -0.91 5.59 9.39
C LEU A 67 -0.17 6.62 10.21
N TRP A 68 0.78 6.17 11.03
CA TRP A 68 1.73 6.99 11.77
C TRP A 68 3.13 6.66 11.29
N TRP A 69 3.89 7.66 10.90
CA TRP A 69 5.27 7.48 10.46
C TRP A 69 6.24 7.73 11.60
N VAL A 70 7.41 7.10 11.57
CA VAL A 70 8.51 7.46 12.47
C VAL A 70 8.89 8.92 12.24
N LYS A 71 9.39 9.58 13.29
CA LYS A 71 9.91 10.96 13.23
C LYS A 71 11.00 11.10 12.18
N THR A 72 11.82 10.05 12.04
CA THR A 72 12.94 9.99 11.11
C THR A 72 13.23 8.55 10.74
N ILE A 73 13.25 8.21 9.45
CA ILE A 73 13.69 6.89 8.96
C ILE A 73 15.21 6.81 9.06
N ALA A 74 15.70 5.80 9.78
CA ALA A 74 17.13 5.55 9.90
C ALA A 74 17.68 4.97 8.58
N LEU A 75 18.67 5.64 7.99
CA LEU A 75 19.40 5.14 6.83
C LEU A 75 20.63 4.36 7.30
N ALA A 76 20.85 3.17 6.76
CA ALA A 76 22.03 2.36 7.01
C ALA A 76 23.23 2.80 6.16
N LYS A 77 22.98 3.59 5.10
CA LYS A 77 23.99 4.12 4.19
C LYS A 77 23.72 5.60 3.94
N SER A 78 24.78 6.37 3.75
CA SER A 78 24.65 7.74 3.26
C SER A 78 24.22 7.72 1.80
N PRO A 79 23.11 8.40 1.44
CA PRO A 79 22.65 8.43 0.06
C PRO A 79 23.61 9.26 -0.79
N ALA A 80 23.83 8.81 -2.04
CA ALA A 80 24.66 9.55 -3.01
C ALA A 80 23.97 10.82 -3.54
N ALA A 81 22.62 10.87 -3.46
CA ALA A 81 21.78 11.98 -3.86
C ALA A 81 20.59 12.10 -2.88
N ALA A 82 19.35 11.90 -3.35
CA ALA A 82 18.19 11.78 -2.48
C ALA A 82 18.15 10.40 -1.81
N PRO A 83 17.62 10.28 -0.57
CA PRO A 83 17.46 8.98 0.09
C PRO A 83 16.54 8.06 -0.72
N ALA A 84 16.89 6.77 -0.72
CA ALA A 84 16.14 5.71 -1.37
C ALA A 84 15.95 4.51 -0.43
N TRP A 85 15.03 3.59 -0.77
CA TRP A 85 14.82 2.39 0.03
C TRP A 85 16.06 1.49 0.10
N SER A 86 16.91 1.51 -0.92
CA SER A 86 18.20 0.81 -0.91
C SER A 86 19.18 1.29 0.17
N ASP A 87 18.91 2.45 0.79
CA ASP A 87 19.70 3.02 1.88
C ASP A 87 19.17 2.60 3.26
N VAL A 88 18.01 1.97 3.33
CA VAL A 88 17.34 1.52 4.54
C VAL A 88 17.67 0.04 4.79
N ALA A 89 18.00 -0.32 6.02
CA ALA A 89 18.24 -1.72 6.38
C ALA A 89 16.94 -2.51 6.50
N ASP A 90 16.98 -3.80 6.15
CA ASP A 90 15.85 -4.71 6.38
C ASP A 90 15.45 -4.74 7.86
N GLY A 91 14.16 -4.78 8.11
CA GLY A 91 13.59 -4.82 9.46
C GLY A 91 13.55 -3.47 10.16
N THR A 92 13.98 -2.37 9.52
CA THR A 92 13.85 -1.01 10.08
C THR A 92 12.39 -0.67 10.31
N LEU A 93 12.07 -0.17 11.51
CA LEU A 93 10.76 0.39 11.84
C LEU A 93 10.52 1.66 11.02
N VAL A 94 9.42 1.70 10.28
CA VAL A 94 9.06 2.84 9.42
C VAL A 94 7.81 3.55 9.93
N GLY A 95 6.92 2.81 10.58
CA GLY A 95 5.68 3.39 11.09
C GLY A 95 4.76 2.37 11.76
N ALA A 96 3.50 2.77 11.88
CA ALA A 96 2.42 1.92 12.34
C ALA A 96 1.15 2.20 11.52
N ILE A 97 0.24 1.23 11.50
CA ILE A 97 -1.06 1.33 10.83
C ILE A 97 -2.15 0.78 11.73
N ARG A 98 -3.29 1.47 11.80
CA ARG A 98 -4.55 0.96 12.37
C ARG A 98 -5.50 0.64 11.22
N VAL A 99 -6.02 -0.57 11.22
CA VAL A 99 -7.02 -1.07 10.27
C VAL A 99 -8.37 -1.10 10.98
N SER A 100 -9.36 -0.36 10.47
CA SER A 100 -10.66 -0.19 11.15
C SER A 100 -11.65 -1.33 10.91
N ALA A 101 -11.53 -2.07 9.81
CA ALA A 101 -12.39 -3.17 9.41
C ALA A 101 -11.59 -4.23 8.65
N PRO A 102 -12.11 -5.46 8.43
CA PRO A 102 -11.42 -6.45 7.63
C PRO A 102 -10.96 -5.89 6.28
N TRP A 103 -9.68 -6.02 5.98
CA TRP A 103 -9.04 -5.45 4.81
C TRP A 103 -8.13 -6.48 4.14
N SER A 104 -8.00 -6.42 2.81
CA SER A 104 -7.13 -7.32 2.04
C SER A 104 -5.80 -6.64 1.76
N ASP A 105 -4.69 -7.33 2.06
CA ASP A 105 -3.37 -6.91 1.60
C ASP A 105 -3.20 -7.14 0.08
N ILE A 106 -2.08 -6.74 -0.49
CA ILE A 106 -1.80 -6.84 -1.93
C ILE A 106 -1.84 -8.28 -2.47
N ARG A 107 -1.71 -9.27 -1.60
CA ARG A 107 -1.79 -10.71 -1.94
C ARG A 107 -3.20 -11.28 -1.78
N GLY A 108 -4.17 -10.47 -1.36
CA GLY A 108 -5.53 -10.91 -1.06
C GLY A 108 -5.69 -11.60 0.30
N TYR A 109 -4.67 -11.54 1.17
CA TYR A 109 -4.82 -12.08 2.53
C TYR A 109 -5.60 -11.10 3.39
N MET A 110 -6.58 -11.66 4.12
CA MET A 110 -7.43 -10.86 4.99
C MET A 110 -6.69 -10.47 6.27
N VAL A 111 -6.51 -9.18 6.46
CA VAL A 111 -5.99 -8.56 7.68
C VAL A 111 -7.18 -8.18 8.56
N LYS A 112 -7.12 -8.56 9.83
CA LYS A 112 -8.16 -8.24 10.82
C LYS A 112 -8.08 -6.77 11.26
N PRO A 113 -9.17 -6.18 11.76
CA PRO A 113 -9.10 -4.89 12.45
C PRO A 113 -8.09 -4.95 13.60
N GLY A 114 -7.30 -3.90 13.75
CA GLY A 114 -6.27 -3.84 14.79
C GLY A 114 -5.14 -2.87 14.47
N VAL A 115 -4.12 -2.87 15.34
CA VAL A 115 -2.92 -2.04 15.21
C VAL A 115 -1.72 -2.92 14.86
N TYR A 116 -0.95 -2.45 13.89
CA TYR A 116 0.21 -3.14 13.35
C TYR A 116 1.39 -2.19 13.23
N THR A 117 2.60 -2.68 13.45
CA THR A 117 3.83 -1.98 13.08
C THR A 117 4.13 -2.20 11.61
N LEU A 118 4.88 -1.27 11.01
CA LEU A 118 5.34 -1.33 9.63
C LEU A 118 6.86 -1.37 9.59
N ARG A 119 7.41 -2.46 9.03
CA ARG A 119 8.85 -2.65 8.91
C ARG A 119 9.25 -2.83 7.46
N TYR A 120 10.32 -2.15 7.06
CA TYR A 120 10.88 -2.28 5.72
C TYR A 120 11.47 -3.67 5.48
N ALA A 121 11.26 -4.21 4.27
CA ALA A 121 11.89 -5.43 3.80
C ALA A 121 12.09 -5.39 2.28
N LEU A 122 13.28 -5.80 1.85
CA LEU A 122 13.60 -5.99 0.45
C LEU A 122 13.49 -7.48 0.10
N GLN A 123 12.59 -7.82 -0.82
CA GLN A 123 12.44 -9.20 -1.28
C GLN A 123 13.76 -9.71 -1.89
N PRO A 124 14.27 -10.87 -1.46
CA PRO A 124 15.49 -11.46 -2.03
C PRO A 124 15.35 -11.73 -3.55
N ALA A 125 16.43 -11.51 -4.30
CA ALA A 125 16.51 -11.80 -5.73
C ALA A 125 16.94 -13.26 -5.98
N ASN A 126 16.23 -14.22 -5.41
CA ASN A 126 16.55 -15.65 -5.47
C ASN A 126 15.69 -16.42 -6.49
N GLY A 127 14.90 -15.73 -7.30
CA GLY A 127 13.97 -16.32 -8.27
C GLY A 127 12.61 -16.71 -7.70
N ASP A 128 12.46 -16.73 -6.37
CA ASP A 128 11.17 -16.92 -5.73
C ASP A 128 10.32 -15.64 -5.86
N HIS A 129 9.00 -15.80 -5.93
CA HIS A 129 8.05 -14.68 -5.94
C HIS A 129 8.13 -13.75 -7.16
N LEU A 130 8.70 -14.19 -8.27
CA LEU A 130 8.63 -13.47 -9.54
C LEU A 130 7.15 -13.25 -9.92
N GLY A 131 6.79 -12.00 -10.23
CA GLY A 131 5.42 -11.63 -10.59
C GLY A 131 4.46 -11.37 -9.41
N VAL A 132 4.89 -11.53 -8.16
CA VAL A 132 4.05 -11.25 -6.97
C VAL A 132 3.85 -9.75 -6.76
N SER A 133 4.81 -8.93 -7.16
CA SER A 133 4.73 -7.47 -7.14
C SER A 133 5.66 -6.92 -8.22
N PRO A 134 5.33 -5.77 -8.83
CA PRO A 134 6.22 -5.07 -9.75
C PRO A 134 7.51 -4.59 -9.05
N ASN A 135 7.44 -4.36 -7.74
CA ASN A 135 8.55 -3.86 -6.92
C ASN A 135 8.96 -4.90 -5.89
N ARG A 136 10.21 -4.82 -5.45
CA ARG A 136 10.78 -5.72 -4.44
C ARG A 136 10.76 -5.14 -3.04
N GLU A 137 10.43 -3.87 -2.90
CA GLU A 137 10.38 -3.14 -1.66
C GLU A 137 8.98 -3.25 -1.03
N PHE A 138 8.95 -3.60 0.26
CA PHE A 138 7.70 -3.80 1.01
C PHE A 138 7.78 -3.17 2.40
N LEU A 139 6.61 -2.80 2.94
CA LEU A 139 6.41 -2.65 4.38
C LEU A 139 5.65 -3.87 4.89
N LEU A 140 6.28 -4.63 5.76
CA LEU A 140 5.68 -5.79 6.39
C LEU A 140 4.89 -5.36 7.62
N MET A 141 3.63 -5.84 7.71
CA MET A 141 2.71 -5.54 8.81
C MET A 141 2.88 -6.60 9.90
N SER A 142 3.16 -6.17 11.13
CA SER A 142 3.29 -7.07 12.29
C SER A 142 2.33 -6.66 13.40
N PRO A 143 1.65 -7.61 14.09
CA PRO A 143 0.76 -7.24 15.19
C PRO A 143 1.50 -6.43 16.26
N ALA A 144 0.93 -5.32 16.71
CA ALA A 144 1.54 -4.44 17.71
C ALA A 144 1.93 -5.19 19.00
N ALA A 145 1.14 -6.19 19.41
CA ALA A 145 1.43 -7.01 20.58
C ALA A 145 2.66 -7.93 20.43
N ALA A 146 3.04 -8.26 19.19
CA ALA A 146 4.20 -9.13 18.93
C ALA A 146 5.48 -8.35 18.66
N ASP A 147 5.37 -7.11 18.19
CA ASP A 147 6.50 -6.26 17.84
C ASP A 147 6.71 -5.18 18.89
N THR A 148 7.73 -5.33 19.71
CA THR A 148 7.94 -4.51 20.93
C THR A 148 9.23 -3.69 20.93
N THR A 149 10.12 -3.88 19.94
CA THR A 149 11.39 -3.14 19.86
C THR A 149 11.37 -2.09 18.75
N PRO A 150 11.93 -0.90 18.97
CA PRO A 150 12.14 0.09 17.90
C PRO A 150 13.33 -0.25 17.00
N ASP A 151 14.20 -1.15 17.42
CA ASP A 151 15.43 -1.49 16.70
C ASP A 151 15.13 -2.29 15.42
N ALA A 152 16.05 -2.25 14.45
CA ALA A 152 15.96 -3.05 13.25
C ALA A 152 16.10 -4.54 13.59
N VAL A 153 15.13 -5.35 13.15
CA VAL A 153 15.07 -6.80 13.44
C VAL A 153 15.63 -7.66 12.29
N GLY A 154 16.12 -7.04 11.22
CA GLY A 154 16.57 -7.69 10.01
C GLY A 154 15.43 -8.32 9.19
N TYR A 155 15.76 -8.82 7.98
CA TYR A 155 14.77 -9.41 7.08
C TYR A 155 13.98 -10.56 7.72
N LYS A 156 14.72 -11.54 8.27
CA LYS A 156 14.08 -12.73 8.87
C LYS A 156 13.16 -12.36 10.03
N GLY A 157 13.61 -11.47 10.92
CA GLY A 157 12.79 -11.01 12.06
C GLY A 157 11.51 -10.32 11.61
N ALA A 158 11.59 -9.42 10.64
CA ALA A 158 10.43 -8.73 10.09
C ALA A 158 9.43 -9.72 9.43
N VAL A 159 9.92 -10.70 8.67
CA VAL A 159 9.09 -11.74 8.05
C VAL A 159 8.40 -12.60 9.11
N ASP A 160 9.13 -13.06 10.13
CA ASP A 160 8.58 -13.95 11.17
C ASP A 160 7.51 -13.22 12.03
N LEU A 161 7.71 -11.95 12.33
CA LEU A 161 6.71 -11.10 12.99
C LEU A 161 5.47 -10.93 12.12
N SER A 162 5.66 -10.62 10.84
CA SER A 162 4.56 -10.31 9.92
C SER A 162 3.70 -11.52 9.55
N LYS A 163 4.26 -12.73 9.55
CA LYS A 163 3.49 -13.97 9.37
C LYS A 163 2.37 -14.14 10.41
N GLN A 164 2.54 -13.56 11.61
CA GLN A 164 1.55 -13.60 12.67
C GLN A 164 0.29 -12.77 12.35
N THR A 165 0.39 -11.79 11.45
CA THR A 165 -0.74 -10.94 11.04
C THR A 165 -1.82 -11.73 10.31
N VAL A 166 -1.41 -12.60 9.41
CA VAL A 166 -2.33 -13.36 8.53
C VAL A 166 -2.34 -14.87 8.83
N HIS A 167 -1.50 -15.33 9.77
CA HIS A 167 -1.32 -16.75 10.14
C HIS A 167 -1.07 -17.64 8.90
N ARG A 168 -0.16 -17.21 8.03
CA ARG A 168 0.20 -17.88 6.78
C ARG A 168 1.71 -18.08 6.69
N ALA A 169 2.14 -18.92 5.75
CA ALA A 169 3.56 -19.13 5.45
C ALA A 169 4.26 -17.87 4.94
N HIS A 170 3.50 -16.96 4.32
CA HIS A 170 3.99 -15.69 3.81
C HIS A 170 3.56 -14.52 4.71
N PRO A 171 4.38 -13.45 4.80
CA PRO A 171 4.06 -12.27 5.60
C PRO A 171 2.91 -11.46 4.98
N SER A 172 2.24 -10.63 5.77
CA SER A 172 1.36 -9.57 5.28
C SER A 172 2.21 -8.38 4.82
N ALA A 173 1.95 -7.88 3.62
CA ALA A 173 2.81 -6.89 2.99
C ALA A 173 2.02 -5.77 2.30
N LEU A 174 2.54 -4.55 2.42
CA LEU A 174 2.19 -3.39 1.60
C LEU A 174 3.30 -3.21 0.57
N SER A 175 2.97 -3.22 -0.72
CA SER A 175 3.96 -2.94 -1.75
C SER A 175 4.33 -1.46 -1.74
N LEU A 176 5.63 -1.19 -1.78
CA LEU A 176 6.14 0.16 -2.02
C LEU A 176 6.24 0.38 -3.52
N ASP A 177 5.56 1.39 -3.99
CA ASP A 177 5.65 1.82 -5.39
C ASP A 177 6.49 3.09 -5.43
N PRO A 178 7.60 3.14 -6.18
CA PRO A 178 8.30 4.39 -6.35
C PRO A 178 7.33 5.37 -7.01
N PRO A 179 7.02 6.51 -6.37
CA PRO A 179 6.14 7.49 -6.99
C PRO A 179 6.77 7.91 -8.30
N ALA A 180 5.99 8.08 -9.33
CA ALA A 180 6.41 8.94 -10.43
C ALA A 180 7.01 10.19 -9.77
N ALA A 181 8.23 10.58 -10.13
CA ALA A 181 9.12 11.51 -9.43
C ALA A 181 8.52 12.89 -9.06
N THR A 182 7.24 13.10 -9.25
CA THR A 182 6.49 14.36 -9.09
C THR A 182 5.25 14.26 -8.21
N GLY A 183 4.99 13.11 -7.55
CA GLY A 183 3.81 12.98 -6.68
C GLY A 183 3.93 13.83 -5.43
N ALA A 184 3.02 14.78 -5.24
CA ALA A 184 2.91 15.51 -3.98
C ALA A 184 2.44 14.55 -2.86
N PRO A 185 2.87 14.74 -1.60
CA PRO A 185 2.38 13.93 -0.48
C PRO A 185 0.86 13.93 -0.40
N LEU A 186 0.29 12.80 -0.02
CA LEU A 186 -1.15 12.50 0.08
C LEU A 186 -1.89 12.47 -1.27
N THR A 187 -1.17 12.49 -2.39
CA THR A 187 -1.78 12.29 -3.70
C THR A 187 -2.06 10.80 -3.91
N PRO A 188 -3.31 10.42 -4.26
CA PRO A 188 -3.60 9.08 -4.70
C PRO A 188 -2.90 8.76 -6.02
N VAL A 189 -2.43 7.52 -6.14
CA VAL A 189 -1.79 7.00 -7.36
C VAL A 189 -2.49 5.71 -7.80
N THR A 190 -2.45 5.45 -9.10
CA THR A 190 -2.93 4.18 -9.67
C THR A 190 -1.82 3.63 -10.56
N THR A 191 -1.45 2.37 -10.34
CA THR A 191 -0.45 1.68 -11.16
C THR A 191 -1.06 1.21 -12.48
N ASP A 192 -0.22 0.82 -13.44
CA ASP A 192 -0.66 0.22 -14.71
C ASP A 192 -1.45 -1.08 -14.51
N LEU A 193 -1.24 -1.76 -13.38
CA LEU A 193 -2.01 -2.94 -12.97
C LEU A 193 -3.37 -2.60 -12.31
N GLY A 194 -3.72 -1.31 -12.21
CA GLY A 194 -4.94 -0.85 -11.57
C GLY A 194 -4.91 -0.90 -10.04
N LEU A 195 -3.75 -1.15 -9.44
CA LEU A 195 -3.56 -1.08 -8.00
C LEU A 195 -3.55 0.38 -7.56
N GLN A 196 -4.13 0.67 -6.40
CA GLN A 196 -4.26 2.04 -5.91
C GLN A 196 -3.47 2.25 -4.64
N GLY A 197 -2.81 3.38 -4.57
CA GLY A 197 -1.95 3.77 -3.47
C GLY A 197 -2.01 5.25 -3.16
N VAL A 198 -1.19 5.65 -2.21
CA VAL A 198 -1.03 7.04 -1.78
C VAL A 198 0.46 7.35 -1.67
N VAL A 199 0.85 8.56 -2.08
CA VAL A 199 2.22 9.08 -1.92
C VAL A 199 2.42 9.61 -0.51
N PHE A 200 3.56 9.25 0.09
CA PHE A 200 4.02 9.76 1.38
C PHE A 200 5.41 10.39 1.26
N ALA A 201 5.71 11.28 2.17
CA ALA A 201 7.03 11.89 2.32
C ALA A 201 7.37 11.89 3.81
N VAL A 202 8.43 11.19 4.20
CA VAL A 202 8.84 11.00 5.59
C VAL A 202 10.29 11.46 5.75
N PRO A 203 10.63 12.25 6.80
CA PRO A 203 12.01 12.60 7.08
C PRO A 203 12.88 11.34 7.23
N ALA A 204 14.08 11.38 6.68
CA ALA A 204 15.13 10.38 6.90
C ALA A 204 16.33 11.04 7.58
N THR A 205 17.29 10.25 8.06
CA THR A 205 18.52 10.80 8.71
C THR A 205 19.30 11.72 7.77
N SER A 206 19.05 11.63 6.44
CA SER A 206 19.54 12.57 5.45
C SER A 206 18.43 12.82 4.43
N GLY A 207 17.80 13.99 4.46
CA GLY A 207 16.77 14.40 3.50
C GLY A 207 15.37 13.83 3.78
N ILE A 208 14.58 13.68 2.74
CA ILE A 208 13.19 13.20 2.78
C ILE A 208 13.07 11.98 1.87
N LEU A 209 12.57 10.88 2.40
CA LEU A 209 12.21 9.70 1.62
C LEU A 209 10.76 9.85 1.14
N THR A 210 10.58 9.92 -0.19
CA THR A 210 9.27 10.00 -0.83
C THR A 210 8.93 8.66 -1.49
N PHE A 211 7.72 8.13 -1.26
CA PHE A 211 7.32 6.81 -1.74
C PHE A 211 5.81 6.69 -1.87
N GLY A 212 5.36 5.79 -2.73
CA GLY A 212 3.97 5.33 -2.79
C GLY A 212 3.78 4.06 -1.98
N ILE A 213 2.61 3.87 -1.40
CA ILE A 213 2.19 2.59 -0.81
C ILE A 213 0.90 2.16 -1.48
N ILE A 214 0.87 0.92 -1.94
CA ILE A 214 -0.35 0.31 -2.46
C ILE A 214 -1.22 -0.12 -1.27
N LEU A 215 -2.43 0.42 -1.23
CA LEU A 215 -3.40 0.23 -0.15
C LEU A 215 -4.72 -0.40 -0.63
N HIS A 216 -4.92 -0.54 -1.94
CA HIS A 216 -6.10 -1.17 -2.50
C HIS A 216 -5.78 -1.88 -3.82
N GLY A 217 -6.40 -3.03 -4.02
CA GLY A 217 -6.19 -3.92 -5.15
C GLY A 217 -5.39 -5.15 -4.77
N VAL A 218 -5.57 -6.22 -5.55
CA VAL A 218 -4.91 -7.52 -5.35
C VAL A 218 -4.22 -7.90 -6.65
N ILE A 219 -2.97 -8.33 -6.56
CA ILE A 219 -2.26 -8.92 -7.69
C ILE A 219 -2.85 -10.29 -7.96
N GLN A 220 -3.41 -10.48 -9.15
CA GLN A 220 -3.87 -11.78 -9.61
C GLN A 220 -2.69 -12.51 -10.25
N ASN A 221 -2.33 -13.65 -9.67
CA ASN A 221 -1.37 -14.60 -10.22
C ASN A 221 -2.05 -15.56 -11.18
#